data_2b912b957651a62de089942a7ca5e6e9
#
_entry.id   2b912b957651a62de089942a7ca5e6e9
#
_cell.length_a   1.000
_cell.length_b   1.000
_cell.length_c   1.000
_cell.angle_alpha   90.00
_cell.angle_beta   90.00
_cell.angle_gamma   90.00
#
_symmetry.space_group_name_H-M   'P 1'
#
loop_
_entity.id
_entity.type
_entity.pdbx_description
1 polymer ?
#
loop_
_entity_poly.entity_id
_entity_poly.type
_entity_poly.pdbx_seq_one_letter_code
_entity_poly.pdbx_strand_id
1 'polypeptide(L)'
;HYLGLAQRVQRSYPNIDVYLNQIESKMSALEYISLCLVSLTMFAIVIFTLSMFTLIFGAPFYLPFVLTAFFTFFVFLQQMAYPKLSAMRRVKEIDKNLLPALQDMLVQLNSGIPLFNILANVARGSYGAISVEFKNSIQEINAGRNQIDALEDIAVRNPSVLFRRTIWQLVNGMKEGADIASLVKEVMGAVGDEQLTQIQRYGGQLSPLALFYMLIAIIAPS
;
A
#
# COMPACT_ATOMS: atom_id res chain seq x y z
N HIS A 1 1.43 -18.13 -25.30
CA HIS A 1 0.04 -17.79 -25.74
C HIS A 1 -0.59 -16.69 -24.87
N TYR A 2 -0.33 -16.66 -23.57
CA TYR A 2 -0.94 -15.66 -22.65
C TYR A 2 -0.34 -14.26 -22.78
N LEU A 3 0.87 -14.09 -23.32
CA LEU A 3 1.53 -12.78 -23.44
C LEU A 3 0.76 -11.75 -24.28
N GLY A 4 0.12 -12.20 -25.37
CA GLY A 4 -0.68 -11.31 -26.22
C GLY A 4 -1.98 -10.82 -25.54
N LEU A 5 -2.61 -11.65 -24.72
CA LEU A 5 -3.77 -11.28 -23.91
C LEU A 5 -3.33 -10.38 -22.74
N ALA A 6 -2.19 -10.68 -22.10
CA ALA A 6 -1.64 -9.86 -21.02
C ALA A 6 -1.34 -8.43 -21.49
N GLN A 7 -0.82 -8.23 -22.70
CA GLN A 7 -0.59 -6.91 -23.28
C GLN A 7 -1.88 -6.11 -23.53
N ARG A 8 -2.97 -6.79 -23.93
CA ARG A 8 -4.28 -6.13 -24.10
C ARG A 8 -4.86 -5.69 -22.74
N VAL A 9 -4.77 -6.56 -21.72
CA VAL A 9 -5.23 -6.26 -20.36
C VAL A 9 -4.39 -5.13 -19.75
N GLN A 10 -3.07 -5.13 -19.94
CA GLN A 10 -2.19 -4.05 -19.47
C GLN A 10 -2.57 -2.68 -20.04
N ARG A 11 -2.98 -2.60 -21.33
CA ARG A 11 -3.47 -1.35 -21.93
C ARG A 11 -4.73 -0.81 -21.26
N SER A 12 -5.58 -1.69 -20.73
CA SER A 12 -6.81 -1.31 -20.03
C SER A 12 -6.54 -0.88 -18.58
N TYR A 13 -5.39 -1.29 -18.01
CA TYR A 13 -5.02 -1.00 -16.62
C TYR A 13 -3.58 -0.47 -16.52
N PRO A 14 -3.29 0.73 -17.05
CA PRO A 14 -1.92 1.28 -17.12
C PRO A 14 -1.27 1.51 -15.76
N ASN A 15 -2.07 1.63 -14.69
CA ASN A 15 -1.58 1.91 -13.34
C ASN A 15 -1.06 0.67 -12.58
N ILE A 16 -1.16 -0.54 -13.13
CA ILE A 16 -0.68 -1.77 -12.47
C ILE A 16 0.83 -1.71 -12.23
N ASP A 17 1.61 -1.21 -13.19
CA ASP A 17 3.06 -1.05 -13.06
C ASP A 17 3.41 -0.15 -11.87
N VAL A 18 2.66 0.94 -11.69
CA VAL A 18 2.86 1.87 -10.57
C VAL A 18 2.58 1.17 -9.24
N TYR A 19 1.48 0.43 -9.14
CA TYR A 19 1.14 -0.28 -7.89
C TYR A 19 2.11 -1.41 -7.58
N LEU A 20 2.59 -2.16 -8.58
CA LEU A 20 3.59 -3.22 -8.39
C LEU A 20 4.94 -2.65 -7.92
N ASN A 21 5.36 -1.52 -8.49
CA ASN A 21 6.57 -0.83 -8.03
C ASN A 21 6.41 -0.32 -6.59
N GLN A 22 5.23 0.17 -6.22
CA GLN A 22 4.93 0.66 -4.86
C GLN A 22 4.98 -0.43 -3.79
N ILE A 23 4.69 -1.69 -4.14
CA ILE A 23 4.81 -2.84 -3.23
C ILE A 23 6.16 -3.54 -3.30
N GLU A 24 7.16 -2.93 -4.01
CA GLU A 24 8.49 -3.51 -4.24
C GLU A 24 8.43 -4.93 -4.83
N SER A 25 7.42 -5.21 -5.64
CA SER A 25 7.33 -6.48 -6.33
C SER A 25 8.47 -6.59 -7.35
N LYS A 26 9.21 -7.69 -7.31
CA LYS A 26 10.25 -8.00 -8.33
C LYS A 26 9.65 -8.40 -9.68
N MET A 27 8.32 -8.52 -9.76
CA MET A 27 7.60 -8.96 -10.95
C MET A 27 7.21 -7.76 -11.81
N SER A 28 7.39 -7.88 -13.13
CA SER A 28 6.84 -6.93 -14.09
C SER A 28 5.32 -7.05 -14.19
N ALA A 29 4.62 -5.98 -14.62
CA ALA A 29 3.17 -6.04 -14.82
C ALA A 29 2.75 -7.14 -15.79
N LEU A 30 3.56 -7.40 -16.84
CA LEU A 30 3.29 -8.48 -17.78
C LEU A 30 3.38 -9.86 -17.11
N GLU A 31 4.37 -10.09 -16.25
CA GLU A 31 4.49 -11.35 -15.50
C GLU A 31 3.33 -11.53 -14.54
N TYR A 32 2.97 -10.47 -13.79
CA TYR A 32 1.83 -10.51 -12.89
C TYR A 32 0.52 -10.85 -13.62
N ILE A 33 0.21 -10.14 -14.72
CA ILE A 33 -1.01 -10.37 -15.51
C ILE A 33 -0.99 -11.77 -16.13
N SER A 34 0.17 -12.27 -16.60
CA SER A 34 0.26 -13.62 -17.15
C SER A 34 -0.01 -14.69 -16.10
N LEU A 35 0.49 -14.52 -14.87
CA LEU A 35 0.19 -15.40 -13.74
C LEU A 35 -1.29 -15.35 -13.36
N CYS A 36 -1.90 -14.16 -13.36
CA CYS A 36 -3.34 -13.99 -13.13
C CYS A 36 -4.15 -14.74 -14.19
N LEU A 37 -3.78 -14.67 -15.46
CA LEU A 37 -4.47 -15.39 -16.53
C LEU A 37 -4.32 -16.91 -16.40
N VAL A 38 -3.14 -17.41 -16.05
CA VAL A 38 -2.92 -18.85 -15.80
C VAL A 38 -3.76 -19.29 -14.59
N SER A 39 -3.72 -18.56 -13.51
CA SER A 39 -4.54 -18.82 -12.32
C SER A 39 -6.03 -18.82 -12.66
N LEU A 40 -6.50 -17.84 -13.44
CA LEU A 40 -7.88 -17.72 -13.87
C LEU A 40 -8.33 -18.95 -14.68
N THR A 41 -7.50 -19.44 -15.61
CA THR A 41 -7.83 -20.64 -16.40
C THR A 41 -7.89 -21.90 -15.55
N MET A 42 -6.98 -22.05 -14.58
CA MET A 42 -7.02 -23.15 -13.61
C MET A 42 -8.30 -23.11 -12.77
N PHE A 43 -8.66 -21.95 -12.22
CA PHE A 43 -9.90 -21.77 -11.45
C PHE A 43 -11.14 -22.02 -12.31
N ALA A 44 -11.16 -21.55 -13.56
CA ALA A 44 -12.29 -21.79 -14.47
C ALA A 44 -12.51 -23.28 -14.72
N ILE A 45 -11.44 -24.07 -14.92
CA ILE A 45 -11.54 -25.52 -15.11
C ILE A 45 -12.11 -26.20 -13.84
N VAL A 46 -11.60 -25.82 -12.65
CA VAL A 46 -12.07 -26.39 -11.38
C VAL A 46 -13.54 -26.05 -11.14
N ILE A 47 -13.93 -24.79 -11.34
CA ILE A 47 -15.33 -24.35 -11.15
C ILE A 47 -16.24 -25.05 -12.17
N PHE A 48 -15.80 -25.19 -13.42
CA PHE A 48 -16.57 -25.88 -14.47
C PHE A 48 -16.79 -27.34 -14.12
N THR A 49 -15.78 -28.08 -13.68
CA THR A 49 -15.91 -29.48 -13.26
C THR A 49 -16.84 -29.64 -12.07
N LEU A 50 -16.74 -28.74 -11.06
CA LEU A 50 -17.65 -28.75 -9.92
C LEU A 50 -19.08 -28.37 -10.32
N SER A 51 -19.26 -27.40 -11.21
CA SER A 51 -20.59 -26.98 -11.66
C SER A 51 -21.29 -28.05 -12.54
N MET A 52 -20.52 -28.90 -13.24
CA MET A 52 -21.08 -30.06 -13.96
C MET A 52 -21.84 -31.03 -13.04
N PHE A 53 -21.47 -31.08 -11.77
CA PHE A 53 -22.14 -31.88 -10.78
C PHE A 53 -23.62 -31.48 -10.59
N THR A 54 -23.96 -30.22 -10.85
CA THR A 54 -25.35 -29.73 -10.77
C THR A 54 -26.30 -30.43 -11.76
N LEU A 55 -25.80 -30.96 -12.87
CA LEU A 55 -26.59 -31.72 -13.84
C LEU A 55 -27.16 -33.04 -13.26
N ILE A 56 -26.44 -33.64 -12.29
CA ILE A 56 -26.88 -34.86 -11.60
C ILE A 56 -28.15 -34.58 -10.79
N PHE A 57 -28.34 -33.34 -10.32
CA PHE A 57 -29.52 -32.91 -9.57
C PHE A 57 -30.66 -32.37 -10.46
N GLY A 58 -30.59 -32.60 -11.77
CA GLY A 58 -31.63 -32.20 -12.70
C GLY A 58 -31.63 -30.72 -13.08
N ALA A 59 -30.52 -30.03 -12.84
CA ALA A 59 -30.38 -28.61 -13.22
C ALA A 59 -30.35 -28.47 -14.76
N PRO A 60 -30.82 -27.32 -15.33
CA PRO A 60 -30.79 -27.09 -16.77
C PRO A 60 -29.34 -27.04 -17.27
N PHE A 61 -29.09 -27.52 -18.49
CA PHE A 61 -27.75 -27.69 -19.06
C PHE A 61 -26.92 -26.40 -19.19
N TYR A 62 -27.56 -25.22 -19.23
CA TYR A 62 -26.87 -23.93 -19.30
C TYR A 62 -26.35 -23.43 -17.93
N LEU A 63 -26.85 -24.00 -16.84
CA LEU A 63 -26.49 -23.53 -15.47
C LEU A 63 -25.00 -23.68 -15.18
N PRO A 64 -24.29 -24.77 -15.48
CA PRO A 64 -22.85 -24.89 -15.28
C PRO A 64 -22.05 -23.80 -15.98
N PHE A 65 -22.46 -23.42 -17.21
CA PHE A 65 -21.77 -22.37 -17.97
C PHE A 65 -21.97 -20.98 -17.35
N VAL A 66 -23.19 -20.65 -16.90
CA VAL A 66 -23.52 -19.39 -16.25
C VAL A 66 -22.76 -19.28 -14.93
N LEU A 67 -22.75 -20.33 -14.10
CA LEU A 67 -22.02 -20.34 -12.83
C LEU A 67 -20.52 -20.17 -13.06
N THR A 68 -19.94 -20.90 -14.00
CA THR A 68 -18.51 -20.79 -14.31
C THR A 68 -18.16 -19.38 -14.79
N ALA A 69 -18.93 -18.80 -15.69
CA ALA A 69 -18.70 -17.44 -16.18
C ALA A 69 -18.78 -16.41 -15.03
N PHE A 70 -19.80 -16.52 -14.17
CA PHE A 70 -20.01 -15.63 -13.05
C PHE A 70 -18.85 -15.68 -12.04
N PHE A 71 -18.47 -16.86 -11.57
CA PHE A 71 -17.38 -16.99 -10.60
C PHE A 71 -16.02 -16.63 -11.18
N THR A 72 -15.75 -17.01 -12.45
CA THR A 72 -14.50 -16.65 -13.13
C THR A 72 -14.37 -15.14 -13.28
N PHE A 73 -15.46 -14.44 -13.64
CA PHE A 73 -15.47 -12.98 -13.70
C PHE A 73 -15.22 -12.35 -12.35
N PHE A 74 -15.81 -12.87 -11.28
CA PHE A 74 -15.60 -12.36 -9.92
C PHE A 74 -14.13 -12.53 -9.45
N VAL A 75 -13.54 -13.71 -9.71
CA VAL A 75 -12.12 -13.97 -9.42
C VAL A 75 -11.20 -13.03 -10.20
N PHE A 76 -11.52 -12.77 -11.48
CA PHE A 76 -10.77 -11.80 -12.28
C PHE A 76 -10.77 -10.40 -11.67
N LEU A 77 -11.93 -9.89 -11.26
CA LEU A 77 -12.04 -8.58 -10.60
C LEU A 77 -11.23 -8.52 -9.31
N GLN A 78 -11.29 -9.57 -8.51
CA GLN A 78 -10.54 -9.65 -7.25
C GLN A 78 -9.03 -9.66 -7.49
N GLN A 79 -8.53 -10.41 -8.47
CA GLN A 79 -7.11 -10.46 -8.82
C GLN A 79 -6.61 -9.09 -9.30
N MET A 80 -7.40 -8.38 -10.12
CA MET A 80 -7.04 -7.05 -10.61
C MET A 80 -7.04 -5.97 -9.51
N ALA A 81 -7.89 -6.12 -8.48
CA ALA A 81 -7.96 -5.20 -7.35
C ALA A 81 -6.80 -5.40 -6.35
N TYR A 82 -6.19 -6.58 -6.31
CA TYR A 82 -5.19 -6.97 -5.31
C TYR A 82 -3.97 -6.04 -5.24
N PRO A 83 -3.26 -5.69 -6.36
CA PRO A 83 -2.09 -4.83 -6.29
C PRO A 83 -2.41 -3.43 -5.76
N LYS A 84 -3.56 -2.87 -6.16
CA LYS A 84 -4.04 -1.58 -5.64
C LYS A 84 -4.29 -1.64 -4.14
N LEU A 85 -4.98 -2.67 -3.65
CA LEU A 85 -5.27 -2.85 -2.23
C LEU A 85 -3.98 -3.04 -1.41
N SER A 86 -3.01 -3.80 -1.93
CA SER A 86 -1.72 -4.01 -1.28
C SER A 86 -0.91 -2.72 -1.21
N ALA A 87 -0.86 -1.93 -2.29
CA ALA A 87 -0.22 -0.62 -2.30
C ALA A 87 -0.87 0.34 -1.26
N MET A 88 -2.21 0.38 -1.21
CA MET A 88 -2.93 1.20 -0.21
C MET A 88 -2.66 0.74 1.24
N ARG A 89 -2.53 -0.57 1.49
CA ARG A 89 -2.16 -1.09 2.81
C ARG A 89 -0.75 -0.64 3.21
N ARG A 90 0.21 -0.70 2.27
CA ARG A 90 1.58 -0.23 2.52
C ARG A 90 1.62 1.26 2.83
N VAL A 91 0.89 2.10 2.09
CA VAL A 91 0.76 3.53 2.39
C VAL A 91 0.23 3.75 3.80
N LYS A 92 -0.87 3.09 4.17
CA LYS A 92 -1.45 3.22 5.52
C LYS A 92 -0.50 2.76 6.63
N GLU A 93 0.28 1.71 6.38
CA GLU A 93 1.28 1.21 7.32
C GLU A 93 2.40 2.23 7.53
N ILE A 94 2.91 2.82 6.43
CA ILE A 94 3.92 3.88 6.48
C ILE A 94 3.36 5.09 7.24
N ASP A 95 2.20 5.60 6.85
CA ASP A 95 1.60 6.78 7.46
C ASP A 95 1.35 6.57 8.96
N LYS A 96 0.86 5.39 9.36
CA LYS A 96 0.61 5.04 10.78
C LYS A 96 1.90 5.05 11.61
N ASN A 97 2.99 4.52 11.07
CA ASN A 97 4.24 4.35 11.80
C ASN A 97 5.19 5.56 11.69
N LEU A 98 4.84 6.55 10.85
CA LEU A 98 5.70 7.71 10.60
C LEU A 98 5.87 8.57 11.86
N LEU A 99 4.78 8.91 12.54
CA LEU A 99 4.83 9.72 13.74
C LEU A 99 5.64 9.07 14.87
N PRO A 100 5.43 7.78 15.23
CA PRO A 100 6.28 7.10 16.21
C PRO A 100 7.76 7.05 15.82
N ALA A 101 8.07 6.83 14.53
CA ALA A 101 9.45 6.82 14.06
C ALA A 101 10.11 8.21 14.20
N LEU A 102 9.40 9.30 13.86
CA LEU A 102 9.89 10.66 14.03
C LEU A 102 10.08 11.03 15.50
N GLN A 103 9.19 10.56 16.40
CA GLN A 103 9.34 10.79 17.85
C GLN A 103 10.61 10.13 18.38
N ASP A 104 10.88 8.89 17.99
CA ASP A 104 12.11 8.20 18.38
C ASP A 104 13.35 8.88 17.79
N MET A 105 13.30 9.30 16.51
CA MET A 105 14.37 10.09 15.89
C MET A 105 14.65 11.38 16.66
N LEU A 106 13.63 12.12 17.08
CA LEU A 106 13.77 13.37 17.82
C LEU A 106 14.43 13.15 19.18
N VAL A 107 14.05 12.11 19.91
CA VAL A 107 14.66 11.76 21.20
C VAL A 107 16.14 11.46 21.02
N GLN A 108 16.51 10.71 19.99
CA GLN A 108 17.90 10.36 19.69
C GLN A 108 18.71 11.59 19.24
N LEU A 109 18.12 12.50 18.41
CA LEU A 109 18.76 13.76 18.01
C LEU A 109 19.05 14.65 19.21
N ASN A 110 18.09 14.80 20.11
CA ASN A 110 18.27 15.57 21.35
C ASN A 110 19.32 14.96 22.28
N SER A 111 19.59 13.67 22.14
CA SER A 111 20.68 12.98 22.88
C SER A 111 22.04 13.11 22.18
N GLY A 112 22.12 13.87 21.07
CA GLY A 112 23.37 14.10 20.34
C GLY A 112 23.83 12.93 19.48
N ILE A 113 22.96 11.97 19.20
CA ILE A 113 23.29 10.82 18.33
C ILE A 113 23.36 11.32 16.87
N PRO A 114 24.42 10.98 16.12
CA PRO A 114 24.54 11.36 14.71
C PRO A 114 23.38 10.81 13.87
N LEU A 115 22.88 11.59 12.90
CA LEU A 115 21.72 11.27 12.08
C LEU A 115 21.84 9.88 11.40
N PHE A 116 23.02 9.54 10.87
CA PHE A 116 23.24 8.23 10.27
C PHE A 116 22.93 7.07 11.23
N ASN A 117 23.39 7.17 12.48
CA ASN A 117 23.13 6.16 13.50
C ASN A 117 21.64 6.07 13.86
N ILE A 118 20.95 7.22 13.87
CA ILE A 118 19.51 7.30 14.11
C ILE A 118 18.77 6.60 12.98
N LEU A 119 19.09 6.87 11.71
CA LEU A 119 18.50 6.19 10.57
C LEU A 119 18.76 4.67 10.63
N ALA A 120 19.96 4.25 11.02
CA ALA A 120 20.30 2.85 11.23
C ALA A 120 19.50 2.21 12.39
N ASN A 121 19.19 2.97 13.44
CA ASN A 121 18.36 2.51 14.55
C ASN A 121 16.91 2.35 14.11
N VAL A 122 16.34 3.31 13.38
CA VAL A 122 15.00 3.22 12.79
C VAL A 122 14.89 2.03 11.82
N ALA A 123 15.94 1.80 11.01
CA ALA A 123 16.02 0.65 10.10
C ALA A 123 15.96 -0.70 10.83
N ARG A 124 16.49 -0.77 12.06
CA ARG A 124 16.45 -1.95 12.94
C ARG A 124 15.21 -2.00 13.83
N GLY A 125 14.48 -0.91 13.92
CA GLY A 125 13.29 -0.78 14.74
C GLY A 125 12.07 -1.51 14.17
N SER A 126 10.96 -1.50 14.91
CA SER A 126 9.71 -2.17 14.54
C SER A 126 8.69 -1.20 13.94
N TYR A 127 9.12 -0.36 12.97
CA TYR A 127 8.25 0.61 12.29
C TYR A 127 7.69 0.10 10.96
N GLY A 128 7.63 -1.23 10.78
CA GLY A 128 7.05 -1.87 9.60
C GLY A 128 7.75 -1.45 8.30
N ALA A 129 6.98 -1.00 7.32
CA ALA A 129 7.50 -0.62 6.00
C ALA A 129 8.53 0.53 6.08
N ILE A 130 8.47 1.43 7.06
CA ILE A 130 9.47 2.51 7.26
C ILE A 130 10.84 1.92 7.56
N SER A 131 10.91 0.91 8.44
CA SER A 131 12.19 0.26 8.76
C SER A 131 12.81 -0.40 7.53
N VAL A 132 12.00 -0.94 6.62
CA VAL A 132 12.47 -1.53 5.35
C VAL A 132 13.06 -0.45 4.44
N GLU A 133 12.36 0.69 4.29
CA GLU A 133 12.83 1.82 3.48
C GLU A 133 14.18 2.34 3.97
N PHE A 134 14.32 2.62 5.27
CA PHE A 134 15.58 3.07 5.83
C PHE A 134 16.68 2.00 5.77
N LYS A 135 16.33 0.71 5.91
CA LYS A 135 17.30 -0.39 5.76
C LYS A 135 17.92 -0.39 4.37
N ASN A 136 17.10 -0.19 3.32
CA ASN A 136 17.60 -0.10 1.95
C ASN A 136 18.54 1.10 1.78
N SER A 137 18.16 2.29 2.30
CA SER A 137 19.02 3.47 2.24
C SER A 137 20.34 3.29 3.00
N ILE A 138 20.31 2.70 4.19
CA ILE A 138 21.53 2.41 4.98
C ILE A 138 22.46 1.45 4.23
N GLN A 139 21.93 0.47 3.52
CA GLN A 139 22.73 -0.43 2.68
C GLN A 139 23.41 0.33 1.54
N GLU A 140 22.69 1.25 0.87
CA GLU A 140 23.25 2.08 -0.20
C GLU A 140 24.33 3.04 0.34
N ILE A 141 24.11 3.66 1.50
CA ILE A 141 25.10 4.54 2.15
C ILE A 141 26.35 3.75 2.55
N ASN A 142 26.19 2.55 3.11
CA ASN A 142 27.33 1.67 3.44
C ASN A 142 28.08 1.19 2.20
N ALA A 143 27.44 1.15 1.04
CA ALA A 143 28.07 0.87 -0.24
C ALA A 143 28.80 2.11 -0.84
N GLY A 144 28.85 3.24 -0.12
CA GLY A 144 29.56 4.44 -0.51
C GLY A 144 28.71 5.54 -1.17
N ARG A 145 27.36 5.38 -1.20
CA ARG A 145 26.47 6.40 -1.73
C ARG A 145 26.33 7.56 -0.73
N ASN A 146 26.19 8.80 -1.25
CA ASN A 146 25.94 9.95 -0.41
C ASN A 146 24.62 9.78 0.36
N GLN A 147 24.61 10.18 1.66
CA GLN A 147 23.45 10.04 2.53
C GLN A 147 22.23 10.83 2.03
N ILE A 148 22.46 12.04 1.50
CA ILE A 148 21.42 12.91 0.97
C ILE A 148 20.77 12.24 -0.25
N ASP A 149 21.58 11.76 -1.19
CA ASP A 149 21.08 11.12 -2.41
C ASP A 149 20.31 9.83 -2.12
N ALA A 150 20.75 9.03 -1.14
CA ALA A 150 20.05 7.84 -0.72
C ALA A 150 18.67 8.15 -0.08
N LEU A 151 18.58 9.23 0.69
CA LEU A 151 17.33 9.69 1.27
C LEU A 151 16.39 10.30 0.22
N GLU A 152 16.91 11.04 -0.76
CA GLU A 152 16.10 11.54 -1.89
C GLU A 152 15.47 10.40 -2.67
N ASP A 153 16.21 9.35 -2.93
CA ASP A 153 15.70 8.18 -3.68
C ASP A 153 14.56 7.48 -2.97
N ILE A 154 14.64 7.27 -1.65
CA ILE A 154 13.51 6.68 -0.93
C ILE A 154 12.30 7.61 -0.92
N ALA A 155 12.51 8.92 -0.88
CA ALA A 155 11.41 9.88 -0.99
C ALA A 155 10.73 9.78 -2.36
N VAL A 156 11.50 9.71 -3.46
CA VAL A 156 10.94 9.62 -4.81
C VAL A 156 10.17 8.32 -5.04
N ARG A 157 10.70 7.20 -4.56
CA ARG A 157 10.12 5.86 -4.78
C ARG A 157 8.92 5.54 -3.87
N ASN A 158 8.81 6.22 -2.73
CA ASN A 158 7.82 5.87 -1.71
C ASN A 158 6.39 6.25 -2.14
N PRO A 159 5.40 5.37 -1.96
CA PRO A 159 4.01 5.65 -2.31
C PRO A 159 3.31 6.63 -1.35
N SER A 160 3.77 6.77 -0.10
CA SER A 160 3.18 7.68 0.87
C SER A 160 3.58 9.13 0.58
N VAL A 161 2.58 9.98 0.37
CA VAL A 161 2.77 11.42 0.17
C VAL A 161 3.32 12.07 1.44
N LEU A 162 2.84 11.61 2.60
CA LEU A 162 3.25 12.14 3.90
C LEU A 162 4.72 11.82 4.17
N PHE A 163 5.14 10.57 3.95
CA PHE A 163 6.54 10.16 4.08
C PHE A 163 7.45 10.92 3.11
N ARG A 164 7.05 11.03 1.82
CA ARG A 164 7.84 11.79 0.84
C ARG A 164 8.08 13.23 1.30
N ARG A 165 7.01 13.92 1.71
CA ARG A 165 7.11 15.31 2.19
C ARG A 165 8.06 15.41 3.37
N THR A 166 7.94 14.51 4.34
CA THR A 166 8.80 14.42 5.52
C THR A 166 10.27 14.28 5.14
N ILE A 167 10.60 13.30 4.28
CA ILE A 167 11.98 13.07 3.88
C ILE A 167 12.54 14.24 3.04
N TRP A 168 11.72 14.84 2.14
CA TRP A 168 12.11 16.02 1.39
C TRP A 168 12.45 17.22 2.30
N GLN A 169 11.67 17.45 3.34
CA GLN A 169 11.96 18.52 4.32
C GLN A 169 13.26 18.24 5.07
N LEU A 170 13.48 17.00 5.51
CA LEU A 170 14.74 16.62 6.18
C LEU A 170 15.94 16.79 5.25
N VAL A 171 15.84 16.32 4.00
CA VAL A 171 16.92 16.44 3.01
C VAL A 171 17.25 17.90 2.70
N ASN A 172 16.25 18.74 2.50
CA ASN A 172 16.45 20.16 2.23
C ASN A 172 17.14 20.84 3.43
N GLY A 173 16.69 20.56 4.66
CA GLY A 173 17.33 21.09 5.85
C GLY A 173 18.79 20.61 6.02
N MET A 174 19.08 19.35 5.66
CA MET A 174 20.46 18.85 5.64
C MET A 174 21.34 19.60 4.62
N LYS A 175 20.79 19.90 3.43
CA LYS A 175 21.50 20.66 2.39
C LYS A 175 21.78 22.11 2.83
N GLU A 176 20.87 22.71 3.56
CA GLU A 176 20.96 24.06 4.06
C GLU A 176 21.77 24.17 5.36
N GLY A 177 22.16 23.04 5.97
CA GLY A 177 22.86 22.99 7.24
C GLY A 177 21.98 23.38 8.44
N ALA A 178 20.66 23.20 8.31
CA ALA A 178 19.73 23.52 9.40
C ALA A 178 19.85 22.52 10.56
N ASP A 179 19.36 22.94 11.74
CA ASP A 179 19.26 22.05 12.90
C ASP A 179 18.18 20.96 12.63
N ILE A 180 18.67 19.74 12.47
CA ILE A 180 17.81 18.58 12.12
C ILE A 180 16.81 18.28 13.24
N ALA A 181 17.16 18.52 14.52
CA ALA A 181 16.22 18.28 15.62
C ALA A 181 15.02 19.22 15.55
N SER A 182 15.24 20.49 15.25
CA SER A 182 14.18 21.48 15.05
C SER A 182 13.30 21.13 13.85
N LEU A 183 13.90 20.70 12.74
CA LEU A 183 13.17 20.24 11.55
C LEU A 183 12.30 19.01 11.83
N VAL A 184 12.86 17.99 12.49
CA VAL A 184 12.09 16.79 12.85
C VAL A 184 10.91 17.14 13.74
N LYS A 185 11.09 18.07 14.69
CA LYS A 185 10.02 18.56 15.57
C LYS A 185 8.91 19.26 14.79
N GLU A 186 9.26 20.12 13.83
CA GLU A 186 8.29 20.82 12.97
C GLU A 186 7.50 19.83 12.09
N VAL A 187 8.21 18.94 11.41
CA VAL A 187 7.62 17.89 10.57
C VAL A 187 6.70 16.98 11.38
N MET A 188 7.12 16.61 12.59
CA MET A 188 6.32 15.79 13.50
C MET A 188 4.99 16.48 13.86
N GLY A 189 4.99 17.80 14.09
CA GLY A 189 3.77 18.59 14.30
C GLY A 189 2.83 18.49 13.08
N ALA A 190 3.36 18.76 11.89
CA ALA A 190 2.58 18.70 10.65
C ALA A 190 2.02 17.29 10.35
N VAL A 191 2.80 16.24 10.62
CA VAL A 191 2.36 14.83 10.48
C VAL A 191 1.24 14.51 11.49
N GLY A 192 1.38 14.96 12.73
CA GLY A 192 0.35 14.77 13.78
C GLY A 192 -0.98 15.43 13.40
N ASP A 193 -0.95 16.67 12.93
CA ASP A 193 -2.13 17.42 12.51
C ASP A 193 -2.83 16.75 11.31
N GLU A 194 -2.06 16.26 10.34
CA GLU A 194 -2.59 15.53 9.19
C GLU A 194 -3.29 14.23 9.63
N GLN A 195 -2.68 13.46 10.55
CA GLN A 195 -3.27 12.23 11.08
C GLN A 195 -4.55 12.52 11.87
N LEU A 196 -4.59 13.56 12.68
CA LEU A 196 -5.79 13.99 13.40
C LEU A 196 -6.91 14.37 12.43
N THR A 197 -6.59 15.11 11.38
CA THR A 197 -7.56 15.50 10.33
C THR A 197 -8.13 14.28 9.61
N GLN A 198 -7.31 13.26 9.34
CA GLN A 198 -7.77 12.01 8.74
C GLN A 198 -8.73 11.26 9.67
N ILE A 199 -8.43 11.16 10.97
CA ILE A 199 -9.30 10.52 11.97
C ILE A 199 -10.66 11.26 12.07
N GLN A 200 -10.65 12.58 12.10
CA GLN A 200 -11.85 13.39 12.14
C GLN A 200 -12.74 13.21 10.90
N ARG A 201 -12.12 13.11 9.70
CA ARG A 201 -12.85 12.79 8.47
C ARG A 201 -13.56 11.44 8.54
N TYR A 202 -12.89 10.41 9.05
CA TYR A 202 -13.50 9.09 9.22
C TYR A 202 -14.64 9.13 10.25
N GLY A 203 -14.47 9.84 11.37
CA GLY A 203 -15.52 10.06 12.37
C GLY A 203 -16.73 10.76 11.79
N GLY A 204 -16.54 11.79 10.99
CA GLY A 204 -17.62 12.52 10.31
C GLY A 204 -18.40 11.68 9.29
N GLN A 205 -17.77 10.70 8.64
CA GLN A 205 -18.46 9.79 7.71
C GLN A 205 -19.27 8.71 8.41
N LEU A 206 -18.96 8.35 9.66
CA LEU A 206 -19.68 7.37 10.43
C LEU A 206 -20.96 7.96 11.06
N SER A 207 -20.99 9.26 11.33
CA SER A 207 -22.13 9.94 11.97
C SER A 207 -23.44 9.80 11.17
N PRO A 208 -23.49 10.03 9.82
CA PRO A 208 -24.69 9.81 9.04
C PRO A 208 -25.17 8.35 9.03
N LEU A 209 -24.22 7.39 8.98
CA LEU A 209 -24.54 5.96 9.00
C LEU A 209 -25.17 5.54 10.34
N ALA A 210 -24.66 6.07 11.47
CA ALA A 210 -25.22 5.82 12.78
C ALA A 210 -26.64 6.42 12.92
N LEU A 211 -26.87 7.61 12.36
CA LEU A 211 -28.20 8.22 12.31
C LEU A 211 -29.17 7.40 11.46
N PHE A 212 -28.76 6.93 10.28
CA PHE A 212 -29.57 6.05 9.44
C PHE A 212 -29.91 4.73 10.16
N TYR A 213 -28.93 4.13 10.83
CA TYR A 213 -29.16 2.92 11.61
C TYR A 213 -30.16 3.14 12.76
N MET A 214 -30.02 4.23 13.53
CA MET A 214 -30.96 4.59 14.57
C MET A 214 -32.38 4.83 14.03
N LEU A 215 -32.47 5.51 12.88
CA LEU A 215 -33.75 5.83 12.26
C LEU A 215 -34.47 4.55 11.79
N ILE A 216 -33.73 3.61 11.18
CA ILE A 216 -34.29 2.31 10.79
C ILE A 216 -34.65 1.47 12.02
N ALA A 217 -33.78 1.44 13.04
CA ALA A 217 -34.04 0.66 14.26
C ALA A 217 -35.28 1.15 15.08
N ILE A 218 -35.62 2.45 14.97
CA ILE A 218 -36.79 3.03 15.64
C ILE A 218 -38.06 2.85 14.78
N ILE A 219 -37.94 2.98 13.46
CA ILE A 219 -39.14 2.95 12.58
C ILE A 219 -39.56 1.52 12.20
N ALA A 220 -38.59 0.58 12.05
CA ALA A 220 -38.89 -0.79 11.64
C ALA A 220 -39.78 -1.59 12.63
N PRO A 221 -39.70 -1.43 13.97
CA PRO A 221 -40.54 -2.18 14.91
C PRO A 221 -41.88 -1.49 15.22
N SER A 222 -42.18 -0.28 14.68
CA SER A 222 -43.44 0.45 14.90
C SER A 222 -44.44 0.21 13.79
#